data_c4d6401be10ba768a975c9696523c172
#
_entry.id   c4d6401be10ba768a975c9696523c172
#
_cell.length_a   1.000
_cell.length_b   1.000
_cell.length_c   1.000
_cell.angle_alpha   90.00
_cell.angle_beta   90.00
_cell.angle_gamma   90.00
#
_symmetry.space_group_name_H-M   'P 1'
#
loop_
_entity.id
_entity.type
_entity.pdbx_description
1 polymer ?
#
loop_
_entity_poly.entity_id
_entity_poly.type
_entity_poly.pdbx_seq_one_letter_code
_entity_poly.pdbx_strand_id
1 'polypeptide(L)'
;MALPDGPKASSVWQMLQWILRPFSFLRACHRQYGDCFTIRLGESRGTLVLFSHPQALQVILSNDDAKLFDSPGALRGPLEPLIGTQSVMGLSGDQHRRARQLLLPPFHGERMRSYRELIREVTERVMCEYLPRQPFSARHQMQTISLRVILRAVFGLNEGIRYQQLEQLLGTMLDSLSNPLSAGFLFFPTLRRDFGALRPWGNFLRKRRQIDRLIYEEIADRRAHSDPSRKDILSLLLSARDEAGEALTDTELRDELMTLLIAGHETTATALAWALYWIHQLPAVRDRLLQELESLKANADATAVFRLPYLNAVCSETLRIYPVSLLTFPRVVKSPVQLMGISLEPGNTVAGCIYLVHRRPDVYPDPEKFSPDRFLERHYSPFEFLPFGGGVRRCIGMAFAQFEMRTVLSSILTGFELSLIPGRAVRHRSRGLATAPSPFRMEAKRRLPQIKT
;
A
#
# COMPACT_ATOMS: atom_id res chain seq x y z
N MET A 1 -26.61 3.07 24.40
CA MET A 1 -26.06 1.76 24.87
C MET A 1 -24.54 1.85 25.03
N ALA A 2 -23.92 1.03 25.88
CA ALA A 2 -22.47 1.03 26.03
C ALA A 2 -21.80 0.39 24.81
N LEU A 3 -20.67 0.96 24.37
CA LEU A 3 -19.84 0.36 23.31
C LEU A 3 -19.24 -0.99 23.80
N PRO A 4 -18.84 -1.87 22.88
CA PRO A 4 -18.13 -3.10 23.23
C PRO A 4 -16.94 -2.84 24.13
N ASP A 5 -16.66 -3.81 25.00
CA ASP A 5 -15.52 -3.73 25.91
C ASP A 5 -14.19 -3.57 25.16
N GLY A 6 -13.20 -3.02 25.85
CA GLY A 6 -11.87 -2.81 25.31
C GLY A 6 -10.85 -2.45 26.39
N PRO A 7 -9.58 -2.21 26.02
CA PRO A 7 -8.53 -1.87 26.97
C PRO A 7 -8.93 -0.66 27.84
N LYS A 8 -8.82 -0.84 29.17
CA LYS A 8 -9.13 0.22 30.15
C LYS A 8 -8.01 1.27 30.30
N ALA A 9 -6.85 1.03 29.68
CA ALA A 9 -5.72 1.96 29.68
C ALA A 9 -6.10 3.30 29.02
N SER A 10 -5.41 4.37 29.39
CA SER A 10 -5.63 5.70 28.80
C SER A 10 -5.46 5.70 27.27
N SER A 11 -6.14 6.62 26.58
CA SER A 11 -6.05 6.76 25.11
C SER A 11 -4.61 7.02 24.63
N VAL A 12 -3.81 7.73 25.41
CA VAL A 12 -2.39 7.98 25.13
C VAL A 12 -1.59 6.68 25.20
N TRP A 13 -1.84 5.84 26.20
CA TRP A 13 -1.16 4.56 26.33
C TRP A 13 -1.55 3.59 25.22
N GLN A 14 -2.82 3.54 24.84
CA GLN A 14 -3.29 2.75 23.69
C GLN A 14 -2.64 3.23 22.39
N MET A 15 -2.52 4.56 22.17
CA MET A 15 -1.82 5.14 21.01
C MET A 15 -0.33 4.75 20.99
N LEU A 16 0.36 4.79 22.14
CA LEU A 16 1.74 4.33 22.22
C LEU A 16 1.89 2.85 21.88
N GLN A 17 1.00 1.99 22.37
CA GLN A 17 0.96 0.57 22.02
C GLN A 17 0.71 0.38 20.54
N TRP A 18 -0.22 1.13 19.96
CA TRP A 18 -0.52 1.12 18.52
C TRP A 18 0.70 1.51 17.66
N ILE A 19 1.45 2.54 18.06
CA ILE A 19 2.63 3.00 17.32
C ILE A 19 3.81 2.02 17.47
N LEU A 20 4.08 1.56 18.69
CA LEU A 20 5.29 0.79 19.00
C LEU A 20 5.13 -0.71 18.78
N ARG A 21 3.94 -1.28 19.10
CA ARG A 21 3.69 -2.73 19.10
C ARG A 21 2.29 -3.09 18.60
N PRO A 22 1.84 -2.62 17.41
CA PRO A 22 0.46 -2.78 16.95
C PRO A 22 0.01 -4.25 16.89
N PHE A 23 0.87 -5.15 16.44
CA PHE A 23 0.55 -6.56 16.31
C PHE A 23 0.28 -7.25 17.64
N SER A 24 1.12 -7.00 18.63
CA SER A 24 0.95 -7.55 19.99
C SER A 24 -0.27 -6.95 20.66
N PHE A 25 -0.51 -5.65 20.47
CA PHE A 25 -1.66 -4.95 20.99
C PHE A 25 -2.97 -5.53 20.42
N LEU A 26 -3.09 -5.65 19.10
CA LEU A 26 -4.28 -6.20 18.46
C LEU A 26 -4.53 -7.66 18.87
N ARG A 27 -3.50 -8.50 18.94
CA ARG A 27 -3.63 -9.89 19.40
C ARG A 27 -4.03 -9.99 20.87
N ALA A 28 -3.52 -9.13 21.71
CA ALA A 28 -3.92 -9.08 23.13
C ALA A 28 -5.39 -8.68 23.26
N CYS A 29 -5.83 -7.65 22.55
CA CYS A 29 -7.24 -7.25 22.52
C CYS A 29 -8.16 -8.37 22.03
N HIS A 30 -7.81 -9.01 20.90
CA HIS A 30 -8.61 -10.10 20.36
C HIS A 30 -8.71 -11.31 21.33
N ARG A 31 -7.60 -11.67 22.00
CA ARG A 31 -7.61 -12.77 22.98
C ARG A 31 -8.48 -12.46 24.19
N GLN A 32 -8.55 -11.20 24.59
CA GLN A 32 -9.28 -10.78 25.79
C GLN A 32 -10.75 -10.47 25.52
N TYR A 33 -11.06 -9.87 24.37
CA TYR A 33 -12.38 -9.31 24.05
C TYR A 33 -13.08 -10.01 22.87
N GLY A 34 -12.40 -10.95 22.19
CA GLY A 34 -12.96 -11.65 21.04
C GLY A 34 -12.94 -10.83 19.75
N ASP A 35 -13.90 -11.12 18.86
CA ASP A 35 -13.97 -10.58 17.50
C ASP A 35 -14.43 -9.13 17.39
N CYS A 36 -14.92 -8.56 18.48
CA CYS A 36 -15.32 -7.16 18.55
C CYS A 36 -14.82 -6.49 19.81
N PHE A 37 -14.11 -5.38 19.68
CA PHE A 37 -13.61 -4.61 20.80
C PHE A 37 -13.39 -3.14 20.45
N THR A 38 -13.39 -2.31 21.50
CA THR A 38 -13.22 -0.86 21.37
C THR A 38 -11.81 -0.43 21.71
N ILE A 39 -11.17 0.38 20.84
CA ILE A 39 -9.89 1.03 21.14
C ILE A 39 -10.04 2.56 21.08
N ARG A 40 -9.15 3.26 21.80
CA ARG A 40 -9.10 4.72 21.86
C ARG A 40 -7.72 5.20 21.44
N LEU A 41 -7.63 5.78 20.23
CA LEU A 41 -6.35 6.18 19.62
C LEU A 41 -6.17 7.71 19.68
N GLY A 42 -6.03 8.24 20.89
CA GLY A 42 -5.84 9.67 21.15
C GLY A 42 -7.06 10.53 20.77
N GLU A 43 -6.92 11.84 20.90
CA GLU A 43 -8.00 12.80 20.57
C GLU A 43 -8.27 12.87 19.07
N SER A 44 -7.23 12.75 18.24
CA SER A 44 -7.30 12.92 16.79
C SER A 44 -8.01 11.77 16.03
N ARG A 45 -8.06 10.56 16.60
CA ARG A 45 -8.71 9.38 16.00
C ARG A 45 -9.93 8.89 16.76
N GLY A 46 -10.17 9.41 17.97
CA GLY A 46 -11.33 9.10 18.78
C GLY A 46 -11.44 7.63 19.19
N THR A 47 -12.68 7.21 19.40
CA THR A 47 -13.07 5.84 19.77
C THR A 47 -13.41 5.06 18.50
N LEU A 48 -12.82 3.86 18.37
CA LEU A 48 -12.98 2.98 17.22
C LEU A 48 -13.36 1.57 17.65
N VAL A 49 -14.48 1.07 17.17
CA VAL A 49 -14.92 -0.30 17.35
C VAL A 49 -14.35 -1.16 16.24
N LEU A 50 -13.53 -2.14 16.58
CA LEU A 50 -12.88 -3.04 15.64
C LEU A 50 -13.63 -4.36 15.55
N PHE A 51 -13.80 -4.83 14.32
CA PHE A 51 -14.37 -6.14 13.99
C PHE A 51 -13.34 -6.99 13.25
N SER A 52 -13.25 -8.28 13.62
CA SER A 52 -12.36 -9.26 12.98
C SER A 52 -13.09 -10.47 12.39
N HIS A 53 -14.42 -10.47 12.38
CA HIS A 53 -15.22 -11.53 11.80
C HIS A 53 -15.67 -11.19 10.37
N PRO A 54 -15.50 -12.10 9.37
CA PRO A 54 -15.86 -11.83 7.98
C PRO A 54 -17.31 -11.41 7.76
N GLN A 55 -18.28 -11.99 8.50
CA GLN A 55 -19.68 -11.60 8.40
C GLN A 55 -19.92 -10.14 8.85
N ALA A 56 -19.23 -9.67 9.90
CA ALA A 56 -19.32 -8.29 10.30
C ALA A 56 -18.75 -7.35 9.23
N LEU A 57 -17.61 -7.73 8.64
CA LEU A 57 -17.00 -6.98 7.56
C LEU A 57 -17.88 -6.94 6.31
N GLN A 58 -18.58 -8.03 6.01
CA GLN A 58 -19.56 -8.08 4.92
C GLN A 58 -20.65 -7.03 5.13
N VAL A 59 -21.24 -6.96 6.31
CA VAL A 59 -22.28 -5.96 6.61
C VAL A 59 -21.72 -4.55 6.52
N ILE A 60 -20.56 -4.28 7.13
CA ILE A 60 -19.95 -2.93 7.16
C ILE A 60 -19.55 -2.46 5.76
N LEU A 61 -18.92 -3.32 4.96
CA LEU A 61 -18.32 -2.93 3.68
C LEU A 61 -19.28 -3.02 2.49
N SER A 62 -20.41 -3.75 2.62
CA SER A 62 -21.44 -3.82 1.58
C SER A 62 -22.54 -2.76 1.74
N ASN A 63 -22.62 -2.09 2.90
CA ASN A 63 -23.64 -1.09 3.20
C ASN A 63 -23.01 0.29 3.52
N ASP A 64 -21.90 0.63 2.83
CA ASP A 64 -21.17 1.87 3.01
C ASP A 64 -21.57 2.95 1.96
N ASP A 65 -22.84 2.94 1.58
CA ASP A 65 -23.51 3.88 0.65
C ASP A 65 -24.08 5.13 1.32
N ALA A 66 -23.63 5.44 2.54
CA ALA A 66 -24.08 6.52 3.41
C ALA A 66 -25.50 6.35 4.02
N LYS A 67 -26.20 5.23 3.79
CA LYS A 67 -27.49 4.96 4.46
C LYS A 67 -27.28 4.31 5.83
N LEU A 68 -26.55 3.21 5.87
CA LEU A 68 -26.23 2.50 7.11
C LEU A 68 -24.87 2.91 7.66
N PHE A 69 -23.87 2.94 6.80
CA PHE A 69 -22.52 3.40 7.13
C PHE A 69 -22.07 4.48 6.16
N ASP A 70 -21.48 5.55 6.68
CA ASP A 70 -20.79 6.56 5.90
C ASP A 70 -19.29 6.30 5.94
N SER A 71 -18.61 6.68 4.88
CA SER A 71 -17.15 6.54 4.76
C SER A 71 -16.50 7.92 4.68
N PRO A 72 -16.36 8.63 5.81
CA PRO A 72 -15.71 9.94 5.82
C PRO A 72 -14.24 9.82 5.43
N GLY A 73 -13.67 10.93 4.98
CA GLY A 73 -12.23 11.05 4.73
C GLY A 73 -11.42 10.84 6.02
N ALA A 74 -11.07 9.62 6.30
CA ALA A 74 -10.55 9.19 7.60
C ALA A 74 -9.13 9.66 7.92
N LEU A 75 -8.41 10.18 6.94
CA LEU A 75 -6.99 10.54 7.08
C LEU A 75 -6.74 12.04 6.92
N ARG A 76 -7.79 12.88 7.00
CA ARG A 76 -7.65 14.33 6.90
C ARG A 76 -6.60 14.88 7.86
N GLY A 77 -6.57 14.50 9.11
CA GLY A 77 -5.62 15.05 10.07
C GLY A 77 -4.16 14.61 9.88
N PRO A 78 -3.86 13.31 9.90
CA PRO A 78 -2.46 12.83 9.85
C PRO A 78 -1.80 12.96 8.49
N LEU A 79 -2.50 12.70 7.38
CA LEU A 79 -1.91 12.68 6.03
C LEU A 79 -2.11 13.97 5.24
N GLU A 80 -3.06 14.81 5.61
CA GLU A 80 -3.34 16.07 4.90
C GLU A 80 -2.09 16.93 4.65
N PRO A 81 -1.14 17.09 5.60
CA PRO A 81 0.08 17.82 5.33
C PRO A 81 0.92 17.21 4.20
N LEU A 82 0.73 15.95 3.91
CA LEU A 82 1.50 15.21 2.92
C LEU A 82 0.82 15.16 1.56
N ILE A 83 -0.47 14.78 1.53
CA ILE A 83 -1.23 14.53 0.30
C ILE A 83 -2.13 15.70 -0.13
N GLY A 84 -2.37 16.69 0.74
CA GLY A 84 -3.25 17.83 0.49
C GLY A 84 -4.71 17.57 0.88
N THR A 85 -5.54 18.60 0.71
CA THR A 85 -6.95 18.61 1.11
C THR A 85 -7.89 18.02 0.07
N GLN A 86 -7.45 17.99 -1.21
CA GLN A 86 -8.24 17.51 -2.36
C GLN A 86 -7.96 16.06 -2.71
N SER A 87 -7.10 15.36 -1.95
CA SER A 87 -6.82 13.95 -2.15
C SER A 87 -8.05 13.07 -1.93
N VAL A 88 -8.28 12.11 -2.81
CA VAL A 88 -9.34 11.08 -2.70
C VAL A 88 -9.35 10.37 -1.34
N MET A 89 -8.20 10.26 -0.68
CA MET A 89 -8.10 9.66 0.66
C MET A 89 -8.75 10.54 1.75
N GLY A 90 -8.77 11.86 1.57
CA GLY A 90 -9.35 12.84 2.48
C GLY A 90 -10.79 13.25 2.14
N LEU A 91 -11.23 13.03 0.92
CA LEU A 91 -12.57 13.41 0.45
C LEU A 91 -13.66 12.45 0.98
N SER A 92 -14.91 12.90 0.99
CA SER A 92 -16.09 12.11 1.40
C SER A 92 -17.26 12.36 0.46
N GLY A 93 -18.30 11.50 0.52
CA GLY A 93 -19.52 11.65 -0.26
C GLY A 93 -19.28 11.77 -1.77
N ASP A 94 -19.97 12.71 -2.40
CA ASP A 94 -19.93 12.91 -3.86
C ASP A 94 -18.56 13.37 -4.36
N GLN A 95 -17.84 14.19 -3.59
CA GLN A 95 -16.47 14.58 -3.95
C GLN A 95 -15.55 13.37 -4.03
N HIS A 96 -15.64 12.43 -3.08
CA HIS A 96 -14.88 11.18 -3.12
C HIS A 96 -15.28 10.32 -4.32
N ARG A 97 -16.58 10.21 -4.61
CA ARG A 97 -17.09 9.43 -5.76
C ARG A 97 -16.56 10.00 -7.07
N ARG A 98 -16.66 11.32 -7.26
CA ARG A 98 -16.13 12.04 -8.42
C ARG A 98 -14.62 11.80 -8.59
N ALA A 99 -13.83 12.07 -7.56
CA ALA A 99 -12.38 11.89 -7.61
C ALA A 99 -12.02 10.43 -7.94
N ARG A 100 -12.72 9.47 -7.32
CA ARG A 100 -12.48 8.05 -7.58
C ARG A 100 -12.81 7.64 -9.03
N GLN A 101 -13.89 8.13 -9.60
CA GLN A 101 -14.27 7.87 -10.99
C GLN A 101 -13.20 8.38 -11.97
N LEU A 102 -12.66 9.58 -11.73
CA LEU A 102 -11.60 10.17 -12.56
C LEU A 102 -10.25 9.43 -12.42
N LEU A 103 -9.95 8.89 -11.23
CA LEU A 103 -8.69 8.20 -10.93
C LEU A 103 -8.64 6.73 -11.37
N LEU A 104 -9.80 6.06 -11.54
CA LEU A 104 -9.83 4.62 -11.81
C LEU A 104 -9.31 4.20 -13.20
N PRO A 105 -9.59 4.92 -14.31
CA PRO A 105 -9.26 4.47 -15.66
C PRO A 105 -7.78 4.12 -15.89
N PRO A 106 -6.78 4.84 -15.35
CA PRO A 106 -5.36 4.49 -15.51
C PRO A 106 -4.97 3.10 -14.98
N PHE A 107 -5.74 2.55 -14.03
CA PHE A 107 -5.42 1.30 -13.33
C PHE A 107 -6.20 0.07 -13.83
N HIS A 108 -6.89 0.18 -14.97
CA HIS A 108 -7.73 -0.90 -15.53
C HIS A 108 -7.48 -1.16 -17.02
N GLY A 109 -7.87 -2.35 -17.46
CA GLY A 109 -7.91 -2.73 -18.87
C GLY A 109 -6.54 -2.88 -19.53
N GLU A 110 -6.49 -2.54 -20.82
CA GLU A 110 -5.28 -2.70 -21.65
C GLU A 110 -4.10 -1.84 -21.20
N ARG A 111 -4.35 -0.76 -20.48
CA ARG A 111 -3.31 0.13 -19.94
C ARG A 111 -2.36 -0.60 -19.00
N MET A 112 -2.85 -1.60 -18.28
CA MET A 112 -2.01 -2.44 -17.44
C MET A 112 -0.89 -3.15 -18.22
N ARG A 113 -1.15 -3.48 -19.49
CA ARG A 113 -0.15 -4.15 -20.35
C ARG A 113 1.03 -3.22 -20.69
N SER A 114 0.80 -1.92 -20.87
CA SER A 114 1.86 -0.96 -21.16
C SER A 114 2.83 -0.76 -20.00
N TYR A 115 2.40 -0.98 -18.76
CA TYR A 115 3.28 -0.88 -17.59
C TYR A 115 4.25 -2.06 -17.44
N ARG A 116 4.00 -3.21 -18.09
CA ARG A 116 4.87 -4.39 -17.93
C ARG A 116 6.30 -4.11 -18.33
N GLU A 117 6.50 -3.61 -19.54
CA GLU A 117 7.85 -3.37 -20.05
C GLU A 117 8.58 -2.32 -19.21
N LEU A 118 7.86 -1.26 -18.81
CA LEU A 118 8.37 -0.25 -17.90
C LEU A 118 8.84 -0.88 -16.56
N ILE A 119 8.01 -1.72 -15.95
CA ILE A 119 8.34 -2.36 -14.67
C ILE A 119 9.53 -3.31 -14.82
N ARG A 120 9.56 -4.10 -15.91
CA ARG A 120 10.66 -5.03 -16.21
C ARG A 120 11.98 -4.27 -16.37
N GLU A 121 11.98 -3.25 -17.22
CA GLU A 121 13.16 -2.43 -17.49
C GLU A 121 13.71 -1.76 -16.23
N VAL A 122 12.83 -1.13 -15.43
CA VAL A 122 13.22 -0.52 -14.14
C VAL A 122 13.80 -1.56 -13.20
N THR A 123 13.16 -2.74 -13.11
CA THR A 123 13.63 -3.82 -12.23
C THR A 123 15.03 -4.29 -12.62
N GLU A 124 15.23 -4.59 -13.91
CA GLU A 124 16.52 -5.04 -14.43
C GLU A 124 17.62 -3.99 -14.22
N ARG A 125 17.33 -2.72 -14.54
CA ARG A 125 18.27 -1.61 -14.37
C ARG A 125 18.71 -1.48 -12.91
N VAL A 126 17.74 -1.41 -11.99
CA VAL A 126 18.04 -1.28 -10.56
C VAL A 126 18.83 -2.48 -10.04
N MET A 127 18.43 -3.70 -10.39
CA MET A 127 19.17 -4.90 -9.95
C MET A 127 20.61 -4.91 -10.48
N CYS A 128 20.84 -4.50 -11.74
CA CYS A 128 22.19 -4.39 -12.30
C CYS A 128 23.04 -3.29 -11.65
N GLU A 129 22.46 -2.14 -11.32
CA GLU A 129 23.15 -1.04 -10.61
C GLU A 129 23.72 -1.49 -9.25
N TYR A 130 23.08 -2.48 -8.63
CA TYR A 130 23.47 -2.96 -7.31
C TYR A 130 24.33 -4.25 -7.30
N LEU A 131 24.46 -4.95 -8.42
CA LEU A 131 25.34 -6.12 -8.49
C LEU A 131 26.76 -5.85 -7.97
N PRO A 132 27.40 -4.69 -8.23
CA PRO A 132 28.74 -4.40 -7.69
C PRO A 132 28.73 -4.09 -6.18
N ARG A 133 27.58 -3.78 -5.58
CA ARG A 133 27.46 -3.30 -4.19
C ARG A 133 26.88 -4.37 -3.28
N GLN A 134 27.49 -5.52 -3.25
CA GLN A 134 26.98 -6.65 -2.47
C GLN A 134 27.68 -6.78 -1.10
N PRO A 135 26.97 -7.30 -0.10
CA PRO A 135 25.53 -7.63 -0.08
C PRO A 135 24.64 -6.38 0.05
N PHE A 136 23.41 -6.44 -0.46
CA PHE A 136 22.48 -5.31 -0.48
C PHE A 136 21.26 -5.48 0.46
N SER A 137 20.61 -4.37 0.80
CA SER A 137 19.35 -4.39 1.55
C SER A 137 18.17 -4.67 0.61
N ALA A 138 17.49 -5.81 0.79
CA ALA A 138 16.35 -6.19 -0.05
C ALA A 138 15.24 -5.13 -0.04
N ARG A 139 14.91 -4.60 1.15
CA ARG A 139 13.88 -3.57 1.26
C ARG A 139 14.25 -2.30 0.48
N HIS A 140 15.49 -1.83 0.61
CA HIS A 140 15.93 -0.62 -0.08
C HIS A 140 15.87 -0.77 -1.60
N GLN A 141 16.24 -1.96 -2.12
CA GLN A 141 16.10 -2.27 -3.54
C GLN A 141 14.65 -2.20 -3.99
N MET A 142 13.74 -2.83 -3.25
CA MET A 142 12.32 -2.82 -3.60
C MET A 142 11.74 -1.41 -3.51
N GLN A 143 12.21 -0.58 -2.59
CA GLN A 143 11.84 0.84 -2.53
C GLN A 143 12.32 1.61 -3.76
N THR A 144 13.57 1.41 -4.19
CA THR A 144 14.11 2.06 -5.41
C THR A 144 13.33 1.63 -6.64
N ILE A 145 13.06 0.32 -6.80
CA ILE A 145 12.26 -0.20 -7.92
C ILE A 145 10.87 0.44 -7.92
N SER A 146 10.16 0.34 -6.80
CA SER A 146 8.77 0.81 -6.74
C SER A 146 8.66 2.34 -6.89
N LEU A 147 9.63 3.12 -6.37
CA LEU A 147 9.68 4.58 -6.58
C LEU A 147 9.88 4.93 -8.06
N ARG A 148 10.84 4.28 -8.72
CA ARG A 148 11.09 4.52 -10.15
C ARG A 148 9.94 4.08 -11.03
N VAL A 149 9.30 2.96 -10.68
CA VAL A 149 8.11 2.47 -11.38
C VAL A 149 6.96 3.47 -11.27
N ILE A 150 6.63 3.94 -10.07
CA ILE A 150 5.51 4.86 -9.89
C ILE A 150 5.79 6.24 -10.51
N LEU A 151 7.01 6.76 -10.43
CA LEU A 151 7.40 8.01 -11.08
C LEU A 151 7.24 7.94 -12.61
N ARG A 152 7.70 6.84 -13.22
CA ARG A 152 7.56 6.63 -14.66
C ARG A 152 6.11 6.40 -15.07
N ALA A 153 5.35 5.66 -14.30
CA ALA A 153 3.93 5.42 -14.58
C ALA A 153 3.09 6.69 -14.43
N VAL A 154 3.39 7.51 -13.42
CA VAL A 154 2.63 8.74 -13.13
C VAL A 154 2.97 9.86 -14.11
N PHE A 155 4.24 10.14 -14.34
CA PHE A 155 4.69 11.29 -15.13
C PHE A 155 5.20 10.91 -16.52
N GLY A 156 5.42 9.62 -16.83
CA GLY A 156 6.07 9.21 -18.06
C GLY A 156 7.50 9.75 -18.20
N LEU A 157 8.11 10.25 -17.12
CA LEU A 157 9.47 10.75 -17.10
C LEU A 157 10.44 9.58 -16.95
N ASN A 158 11.34 9.41 -17.88
CA ASN A 158 12.33 8.35 -17.87
C ASN A 158 13.70 8.82 -17.37
N GLU A 159 14.06 10.07 -17.70
CA GLU A 159 15.37 10.70 -17.44
C GLU A 159 15.21 12.22 -17.36
N GLY A 160 16.28 12.90 -16.96
CA GLY A 160 16.34 14.34 -16.88
C GLY A 160 16.38 14.90 -15.46
N ILE A 161 16.67 16.19 -15.36
CA ILE A 161 16.91 16.88 -14.07
C ILE A 161 15.68 16.82 -13.17
N ARG A 162 14.48 17.06 -13.72
CA ARG A 162 13.22 17.05 -12.97
C ARG A 162 12.92 15.66 -12.38
N TYR A 163 13.14 14.59 -13.16
CA TYR A 163 13.01 13.22 -12.69
C TYR A 163 13.94 12.91 -11.52
N GLN A 164 15.24 13.23 -11.66
CA GLN A 164 16.25 12.99 -10.63
C GLN A 164 15.93 13.77 -9.33
N GLN A 165 15.50 15.02 -9.46
CA GLN A 165 15.10 15.85 -8.32
C GLN A 165 13.87 15.26 -7.61
N LEU A 166 12.84 14.83 -8.34
CA LEU A 166 11.67 14.19 -7.75
C LEU A 166 12.04 12.87 -7.06
N GLU A 167 12.83 12.01 -7.70
CA GLU A 167 13.31 10.75 -7.12
C GLU A 167 14.05 10.99 -5.79
N GLN A 168 14.98 11.93 -5.77
CA GLN A 168 15.77 12.26 -4.58
C GLN A 168 14.93 12.89 -3.46
N LEU A 169 14.09 13.86 -3.79
CA LEU A 169 13.25 14.56 -2.80
C LEU A 169 12.20 13.62 -2.19
N LEU A 170 11.51 12.85 -3.02
CA LEU A 170 10.52 11.88 -2.56
C LEU A 170 11.18 10.78 -1.71
N GLY A 171 12.27 10.17 -2.19
CA GLY A 171 12.99 9.14 -1.45
C GLY A 171 13.40 9.63 -0.06
N THR A 172 14.07 10.79 0.01
CA THR A 172 14.52 11.34 1.31
C THR A 172 13.38 11.81 2.22
N MET A 173 12.25 12.26 1.65
CA MET A 173 11.06 12.61 2.42
C MET A 173 10.40 11.37 3.01
N LEU A 174 10.20 10.33 2.22
CA LEU A 174 9.56 9.08 2.64
C LEU A 174 10.42 8.30 3.65
N ASP A 175 11.74 8.28 3.47
CA ASP A 175 12.66 7.72 4.46
C ASP A 175 12.57 8.42 5.81
N SER A 176 12.45 9.76 5.80
CA SER A 176 12.24 10.54 7.02
C SER A 176 10.93 10.17 7.73
N LEU A 177 9.86 9.89 6.97
CA LEU A 177 8.55 9.47 7.50
C LEU A 177 8.53 8.01 7.97
N SER A 178 9.46 7.19 7.52
CA SER A 178 9.62 5.80 7.95
C SER A 178 10.20 5.68 9.38
N ASN A 179 10.77 6.75 9.93
CA ASN A 179 11.25 6.76 11.32
C ASN A 179 10.13 7.25 12.24
N PRO A 180 9.71 6.46 13.26
CA PRO A 180 8.64 6.84 14.18
C PRO A 180 8.84 8.16 14.90
N LEU A 181 10.09 8.52 15.23
CA LEU A 181 10.42 9.78 15.88
C LEU A 181 10.24 10.98 14.96
N SER A 182 10.72 10.85 13.72
CA SER A 182 10.57 11.92 12.71
C SER A 182 9.14 12.04 12.21
N ALA A 183 8.39 10.93 12.18
CA ALA A 183 6.98 10.90 11.75
C ALA A 183 6.00 11.32 12.85
N GLY A 184 6.48 11.56 14.06
CA GLY A 184 5.64 11.92 15.22
C GLY A 184 4.70 13.09 14.96
N PHE A 185 5.10 14.08 14.16
CA PHE A 185 4.26 15.21 13.78
C PHE A 185 3.02 14.83 12.97
N LEU A 186 3.00 13.65 12.32
CA LEU A 186 1.80 13.17 11.64
C LEU A 186 0.69 12.82 12.64
N PHE A 187 1.07 12.30 13.80
CA PHE A 187 0.15 11.83 14.84
C PHE A 187 -0.12 12.86 15.93
N PHE A 188 0.83 13.76 16.17
CA PHE A 188 0.76 14.78 17.21
C PHE A 188 0.83 16.18 16.60
N PRO A 189 -0.32 16.85 16.34
CA PRO A 189 -0.37 18.17 15.74
C PRO A 189 0.44 19.24 16.50
N THR A 190 0.60 19.09 17.81
CA THR A 190 1.41 19.97 18.65
C THR A 190 2.89 20.02 18.23
N LEU A 191 3.39 18.95 17.55
CA LEU A 191 4.75 18.90 17.01
C LEU A 191 4.89 19.60 15.65
N ARG A 192 3.80 20.10 15.07
CA ARG A 192 3.77 20.82 13.77
C ARG A 192 4.14 22.31 13.91
N ARG A 193 4.93 22.68 14.88
CA ARG A 193 5.43 24.05 15.03
C ARG A 193 6.66 24.25 14.15
N ASP A 194 6.61 25.28 13.30
CA ASP A 194 7.74 25.65 12.44
C ASP A 194 8.75 26.47 13.24
N PHE A 195 9.78 25.83 13.71
CA PHE A 195 10.94 26.44 14.37
C PHE A 195 12.17 26.42 13.44
N GLY A 196 11.95 26.46 12.13
CA GLY A 196 12.99 26.52 11.11
C GLY A 196 13.53 25.16 10.64
N ALA A 197 14.56 25.26 9.82
CA ALA A 197 15.09 24.15 8.99
C ALA A 197 15.70 22.98 9.75
N LEU A 198 16.10 23.18 10.99
CA LEU A 198 16.79 22.17 11.79
C LEU A 198 15.81 21.18 12.46
N ARG A 199 14.50 21.42 12.40
CA ARG A 199 13.49 20.54 12.98
C ARG A 199 12.80 19.67 11.94
N PRO A 200 12.35 18.47 12.30
CA PRO A 200 11.72 17.52 11.37
C PRO A 200 10.57 18.12 10.57
N TRP A 201 9.70 18.93 11.19
CA TRP A 201 8.57 19.58 10.55
C TRP A 201 8.99 20.64 9.51
N GLY A 202 9.90 21.55 9.86
CA GLY A 202 10.38 22.57 8.92
C GLY A 202 11.13 21.96 7.73
N ASN A 203 11.92 20.90 7.96
CA ASN A 203 12.58 20.15 6.89
C ASN A 203 11.57 19.46 5.97
N PHE A 204 10.53 18.84 6.55
CA PHE A 204 9.43 18.24 5.80
C PHE A 204 8.73 19.28 4.92
N LEU A 205 8.33 20.43 5.46
CA LEU A 205 7.66 21.50 4.69
C LEU A 205 8.50 22.03 3.54
N ARG A 206 9.83 22.15 3.72
CA ARG A 206 10.73 22.59 2.63
C ARG A 206 10.77 21.59 1.49
N LYS A 207 10.98 20.30 1.81
CA LYS A 207 10.99 19.23 0.79
C LYS A 207 9.64 19.15 0.07
N ARG A 208 8.55 19.25 0.83
CA ARG A 208 7.20 19.26 0.25
C ARG A 208 7.04 20.40 -0.74
N ARG A 209 7.39 21.65 -0.36
CA ARG A 209 7.30 22.81 -1.28
C ARG A 209 8.14 22.64 -2.55
N GLN A 210 9.30 22.01 -2.45
CA GLN A 210 10.13 21.71 -3.63
C GLN A 210 9.47 20.67 -4.54
N ILE A 211 8.91 19.60 -3.97
CA ILE A 211 8.15 18.58 -4.72
C ILE A 211 6.92 19.22 -5.37
N ASP A 212 6.15 20.02 -4.62
CA ASP A 212 4.95 20.71 -5.12
C ASP A 212 5.30 21.57 -6.33
N ARG A 213 6.38 22.35 -6.26
CA ARG A 213 6.84 23.18 -7.38
C ARG A 213 7.13 22.32 -8.62
N LEU A 214 7.88 21.23 -8.49
CA LEU A 214 8.20 20.35 -9.62
C LEU A 214 6.96 19.69 -10.24
N ILE A 215 5.98 19.35 -9.41
CA ILE A 215 4.70 18.79 -9.89
C ILE A 215 3.89 19.85 -10.64
N TYR A 216 3.76 21.07 -10.10
CA TYR A 216 3.04 22.15 -10.80
C TYR A 216 3.73 22.56 -12.10
N GLU A 217 5.06 22.62 -12.13
CA GLU A 217 5.82 22.84 -13.36
C GLU A 217 5.54 21.78 -14.41
N GLU A 218 5.46 20.49 -14.01
CA GLU A 218 5.13 19.41 -14.94
C GLU A 218 3.67 19.51 -15.43
N ILE A 219 2.71 19.84 -14.56
CA ILE A 219 1.30 20.04 -14.95
C ILE A 219 1.22 21.19 -15.97
N ALA A 220 1.88 22.31 -15.72
CA ALA A 220 1.86 23.48 -16.61
C ALA A 220 2.48 23.16 -17.97
N ASP A 221 3.64 22.48 -18.01
CA ASP A 221 4.28 22.02 -19.25
C ASP A 221 3.37 21.11 -20.07
N ARG A 222 2.67 20.18 -19.42
CA ARG A 222 1.75 19.25 -20.11
C ARG A 222 0.49 19.91 -20.64
N ARG A 223 0.00 20.96 -19.96
CA ARG A 223 -1.11 21.77 -20.46
C ARG A 223 -0.71 22.60 -21.66
N ALA A 224 0.51 23.18 -21.64
CA ALA A 224 1.03 23.99 -22.73
C ALA A 224 1.40 23.14 -23.97
N HIS A 225 1.91 21.93 -23.76
CA HIS A 225 2.40 21.04 -24.80
C HIS A 225 1.64 19.69 -24.74
N SER A 226 0.37 19.73 -25.13
CA SER A 226 -0.48 18.54 -25.17
C SER A 226 0.04 17.54 -26.20
N ASP A 227 0.27 16.31 -25.77
CA ASP A 227 0.69 15.19 -26.63
C ASP A 227 -0.26 14.00 -26.43
N PRO A 228 -1.19 13.77 -27.36
CA PRO A 228 -2.17 12.67 -27.29
C PRO A 228 -1.55 11.26 -27.33
N SER A 229 -0.29 11.13 -27.77
CA SER A 229 0.41 9.84 -27.79
C SER A 229 0.84 9.35 -26.42
N ARG A 230 0.91 10.24 -25.42
CA ARG A 230 1.32 9.92 -24.07
C ARG A 230 0.27 9.09 -23.33
N LYS A 231 0.77 8.08 -22.61
CA LYS A 231 -0.08 7.09 -21.91
C LYS A 231 0.15 7.08 -20.38
N ASP A 232 0.95 8.03 -19.87
CA ASP A 232 1.19 8.17 -18.44
C ASP A 232 -0.07 8.67 -17.70
N ILE A 233 -0.10 8.44 -16.38
CA ILE A 233 -1.27 8.73 -15.55
C ILE A 233 -1.60 10.22 -15.56
N LEU A 234 -0.60 11.12 -15.49
CA LEU A 234 -0.82 12.57 -15.53
C LEU A 234 -1.53 12.99 -16.83
N SER A 235 -1.07 12.51 -17.99
CA SER A 235 -1.70 12.82 -19.29
C SER A 235 -3.16 12.36 -19.34
N LEU A 236 -3.46 11.20 -18.73
CA LEU A 236 -4.83 10.69 -18.63
C LEU A 236 -5.71 11.53 -17.70
N LEU A 237 -5.17 11.96 -16.56
CA LEU A 237 -5.91 12.79 -15.62
C LEU A 237 -6.17 14.19 -16.17
N LEU A 238 -5.24 14.75 -16.94
CA LEU A 238 -5.42 16.03 -17.65
C LEU A 238 -6.57 15.99 -18.67
N SER A 239 -6.75 14.85 -19.32
CA SER A 239 -7.82 14.64 -20.31
C SER A 239 -9.14 14.17 -19.69
N ALA A 240 -9.12 13.69 -18.43
CA ALA A 240 -10.32 13.17 -17.77
C ALA A 240 -11.36 14.27 -17.53
N ARG A 241 -12.64 13.89 -17.67
CA ARG A 241 -13.78 14.74 -17.39
C ARG A 241 -14.77 13.95 -16.54
N ASP A 242 -15.40 14.63 -15.61
CA ASP A 242 -16.50 14.06 -14.85
C ASP A 242 -17.83 14.08 -15.64
N GLU A 243 -18.92 13.64 -15.00
CA GLU A 243 -20.25 13.56 -15.62
C GLU A 243 -20.81 14.95 -16.02
N ALA A 244 -20.32 16.03 -15.40
CA ALA A 244 -20.66 17.41 -15.76
C ALA A 244 -19.74 18.00 -16.84
N GLY A 245 -18.75 17.25 -17.32
CA GLY A 245 -17.75 17.69 -18.29
C GLY A 245 -16.58 18.46 -17.67
N GLU A 246 -16.50 18.56 -16.33
CA GLU A 246 -15.50 19.32 -15.63
C GLU A 246 -14.17 18.55 -15.49
N ALA A 247 -13.05 19.25 -15.70
CA ALA A 247 -11.71 18.73 -15.53
C ALA A 247 -11.28 18.77 -14.06
N LEU A 248 -10.19 18.05 -13.75
CA LEU A 248 -9.46 18.27 -12.50
C LEU A 248 -8.73 19.61 -12.54
N THR A 249 -8.83 20.37 -11.45
CA THR A 249 -8.02 21.57 -11.21
C THR A 249 -6.57 21.21 -10.95
N ASP A 250 -5.64 22.15 -11.08
CA ASP A 250 -4.22 21.91 -10.82
C ASP A 250 -3.96 21.51 -9.35
N THR A 251 -4.77 22.02 -8.41
CA THR A 251 -4.68 21.61 -7.00
C THR A 251 -5.16 20.18 -6.80
N GLU A 252 -6.28 19.78 -7.40
CA GLU A 252 -6.74 18.38 -7.38
C GLU A 252 -5.71 17.45 -8.02
N LEU A 253 -5.19 17.80 -9.20
CA LEU A 253 -4.14 17.04 -9.88
C LEU A 253 -2.91 16.86 -8.98
N ARG A 254 -2.40 17.96 -8.40
CA ARG A 254 -1.24 17.91 -7.51
C ARG A 254 -1.49 16.99 -6.31
N ASP A 255 -2.64 17.09 -5.67
CA ASP A 255 -2.97 16.32 -4.48
C ASP A 255 -3.16 14.83 -4.81
N GLU A 256 -3.76 14.52 -5.95
CA GLU A 256 -3.89 13.15 -6.41
C GLU A 256 -2.57 12.54 -6.88
N LEU A 257 -1.73 13.29 -7.58
CA LEU A 257 -0.39 12.83 -7.98
C LEU A 257 0.47 12.51 -6.74
N MET A 258 0.46 13.39 -5.73
CA MET A 258 1.12 13.11 -4.45
C MET A 258 0.55 11.88 -3.75
N THR A 259 -0.76 11.71 -3.80
CA THR A 259 -1.43 10.54 -3.23
C THR A 259 -0.96 9.25 -3.90
N LEU A 260 -0.91 9.22 -5.23
CA LEU A 260 -0.46 8.06 -6.00
C LEU A 260 1.01 7.73 -5.74
N LEU A 261 1.88 8.74 -5.70
CA LEU A 261 3.32 8.57 -5.42
C LEU A 261 3.56 7.96 -4.04
N ILE A 262 2.86 8.46 -3.01
CA ILE A 262 3.06 8.00 -1.64
C ILE A 262 2.42 6.63 -1.42
N ALA A 263 1.18 6.45 -1.88
CA ALA A 263 0.45 5.20 -1.70
C ALA A 263 1.05 4.04 -2.52
N GLY A 264 1.55 4.30 -3.73
CA GLY A 264 2.08 3.28 -4.63
C GLY A 264 3.49 2.80 -4.27
N HIS A 265 4.34 3.66 -3.73
CA HIS A 265 5.74 3.36 -3.48
C HIS A 265 5.97 2.40 -2.29
N GLU A 266 5.75 2.88 -1.07
CA GLU A 266 6.17 2.17 0.15
C GLU A 266 5.37 0.88 0.37
N THR A 267 4.11 0.86 -0.04
CA THR A 267 3.22 -0.28 0.14
C THR A 267 3.66 -1.49 -0.70
N THR A 268 3.90 -1.26 -1.98
CA THR A 268 4.35 -2.31 -2.91
C THR A 268 5.77 -2.76 -2.60
N ALA A 269 6.68 -1.84 -2.28
CA ALA A 269 8.04 -2.17 -1.84
C ALA A 269 8.06 -3.08 -0.61
N THR A 270 7.17 -2.82 0.36
CA THR A 270 7.03 -3.67 1.56
C THR A 270 6.55 -5.08 1.21
N ALA A 271 5.53 -5.19 0.37
CA ALA A 271 5.02 -6.49 -0.06
C ALA A 271 6.07 -7.30 -0.84
N LEU A 272 6.81 -6.65 -1.75
CA LEU A 272 7.92 -7.24 -2.50
C LEU A 272 9.04 -7.73 -1.58
N ALA A 273 9.44 -6.93 -0.59
CA ALA A 273 10.47 -7.31 0.36
C ALA A 273 10.08 -8.56 1.17
N TRP A 274 8.81 -8.65 1.63
CA TRP A 274 8.30 -9.84 2.30
C TRP A 274 8.23 -11.05 1.37
N ALA A 275 7.80 -10.88 0.13
CA ALA A 275 7.78 -11.96 -0.85
C ALA A 275 9.19 -12.52 -1.09
N LEU A 276 10.18 -11.66 -1.32
CA LEU A 276 11.57 -12.08 -1.48
C LEU A 276 12.11 -12.82 -0.26
N TYR A 277 11.80 -12.35 0.95
CA TYR A 277 12.19 -13.05 2.16
C TYR A 277 11.67 -14.48 2.20
N TRP A 278 10.36 -14.69 2.02
CA TRP A 278 9.75 -16.00 2.13
C TRP A 278 10.12 -16.96 0.98
N ILE A 279 10.21 -16.44 -0.23
CA ILE A 279 10.68 -17.23 -1.38
C ILE A 279 12.07 -17.82 -1.11
N HIS A 280 12.97 -17.04 -0.48
CA HIS A 280 14.34 -17.52 -0.22
C HIS A 280 14.51 -18.19 1.15
N GLN A 281 13.58 -17.98 2.09
CA GLN A 281 13.53 -18.69 3.36
C GLN A 281 13.01 -20.13 3.20
N LEU A 282 12.17 -20.38 2.18
CA LEU A 282 11.53 -21.66 1.93
C LEU A 282 11.94 -22.21 0.55
N PRO A 283 12.98 -23.07 0.48
CA PRO A 283 13.48 -23.61 -0.79
C PRO A 283 12.39 -24.26 -1.66
N ALA A 284 11.48 -25.01 -1.07
CA ALA A 284 10.37 -25.63 -1.81
C ALA A 284 9.47 -24.62 -2.52
N VAL A 285 9.22 -23.45 -1.90
CA VAL A 285 8.44 -22.35 -2.52
C VAL A 285 9.22 -21.76 -3.68
N ARG A 286 10.52 -21.49 -3.47
CA ARG A 286 11.38 -20.94 -4.52
C ARG A 286 11.47 -21.88 -5.73
N ASP A 287 11.76 -23.15 -5.51
CA ASP A 287 12.02 -24.10 -6.58
C ASP A 287 10.76 -24.36 -7.41
N ARG A 288 9.60 -24.47 -6.76
CA ARG A 288 8.31 -24.57 -7.47
C ARG A 288 7.98 -23.32 -8.26
N LEU A 289 8.27 -22.13 -7.71
CA LEU A 289 8.06 -20.86 -8.41
C LEU A 289 8.98 -20.72 -9.63
N LEU A 290 10.24 -21.13 -9.51
CA LEU A 290 11.18 -21.17 -10.65
C LEU A 290 10.70 -22.11 -11.74
N GLN A 291 10.26 -23.32 -11.39
CA GLN A 291 9.69 -24.29 -12.32
C GLN A 291 8.47 -23.73 -13.07
N GLU A 292 7.57 -23.02 -12.36
CA GLU A 292 6.43 -22.38 -12.99
C GLU A 292 6.87 -21.26 -13.94
N LEU A 293 7.84 -20.43 -13.57
CA LEU A 293 8.38 -19.37 -14.42
C LEU A 293 9.11 -19.91 -15.67
N GLU A 294 9.82 -21.03 -15.54
CA GLU A 294 10.47 -21.70 -16.67
C GLU A 294 9.47 -22.26 -17.69
N SER A 295 8.25 -22.58 -17.25
CA SER A 295 7.18 -23.04 -18.14
C SER A 295 6.67 -21.94 -19.09
N LEU A 296 6.97 -20.66 -18.81
CA LEU A 296 6.66 -19.56 -19.72
C LEU A 296 7.52 -19.66 -20.96
N LYS A 297 6.90 -19.90 -22.10
CA LYS A 297 7.61 -19.88 -23.41
C LYS A 297 8.25 -18.51 -23.62
N ALA A 298 9.42 -18.48 -24.25
CA ALA A 298 10.18 -17.26 -24.53
C ALA A 298 9.36 -16.15 -25.26
N ASN A 299 8.31 -16.55 -25.99
CA ASN A 299 7.40 -15.67 -26.73
C ASN A 299 6.01 -15.59 -26.10
N ALA A 300 5.86 -15.92 -24.81
CA ALA A 300 4.56 -15.83 -24.17
C ALA A 300 4.07 -14.37 -24.13
N ASP A 301 2.76 -14.22 -24.36
CA ASP A 301 2.06 -12.94 -24.24
C ASP A 301 2.46 -12.20 -22.96
N ALA A 302 2.59 -10.89 -23.08
CA ALA A 302 2.89 -9.99 -21.96
C ALA A 302 2.05 -10.25 -20.69
N THR A 303 0.86 -10.83 -20.85
CA THR A 303 -0.06 -11.17 -19.77
C THR A 303 0.12 -12.57 -19.18
N ALA A 304 0.96 -13.42 -19.76
CA ALA A 304 1.13 -14.80 -19.31
C ALA A 304 1.58 -14.91 -17.84
N VAL A 305 2.44 -13.99 -17.37
CA VAL A 305 2.87 -13.91 -15.97
C VAL A 305 1.70 -13.76 -14.99
N PHE A 306 0.59 -13.14 -15.43
CA PHE A 306 -0.61 -12.95 -14.57
C PHE A 306 -1.47 -14.19 -14.44
N ARG A 307 -1.27 -15.15 -15.33
CA ARG A 307 -1.99 -16.43 -15.33
C ARG A 307 -1.24 -17.52 -14.57
N LEU A 308 -0.04 -17.21 -14.05
CA LEU A 308 0.74 -18.15 -13.25
C LEU A 308 0.09 -18.36 -11.88
N PRO A 309 -0.51 -19.52 -11.63
CA PRO A 309 -1.30 -19.72 -10.42
C PRO A 309 -0.45 -19.70 -9.15
N TYR A 310 0.76 -20.26 -9.18
CA TYR A 310 1.60 -20.33 -8.00
C TYR A 310 2.23 -18.96 -7.67
N LEU A 311 2.66 -18.20 -8.65
CA LEU A 311 3.12 -16.81 -8.45
C LEU A 311 2.01 -15.96 -7.84
N ASN A 312 0.77 -16.12 -8.31
CA ASN A 312 -0.39 -15.44 -7.75
C ASN A 312 -0.64 -15.85 -6.29
N ALA A 313 -0.52 -17.14 -5.98
CA ALA A 313 -0.66 -17.68 -4.65
C ALA A 313 0.42 -17.15 -3.69
N VAL A 314 1.68 -17.07 -4.12
CA VAL A 314 2.79 -16.49 -3.35
C VAL A 314 2.54 -15.02 -3.04
N CYS A 315 2.11 -14.23 -4.03
CA CYS A 315 1.76 -12.82 -3.81
C CYS A 315 0.58 -12.67 -2.84
N SER A 316 -0.45 -13.49 -2.98
CA SER A 316 -1.63 -13.45 -2.11
C SER A 316 -1.30 -13.85 -0.68
N GLU A 317 -0.52 -14.92 -0.48
CA GLU A 317 -0.10 -15.36 0.85
C GLU A 317 0.81 -14.33 1.53
N THR A 318 1.68 -13.66 0.77
CA THR A 318 2.48 -12.54 1.27
C THR A 318 1.60 -11.43 1.81
N LEU A 319 0.58 -11.02 1.05
CA LEU A 319 -0.36 -9.96 1.44
C LEU A 319 -1.29 -10.40 2.59
N ARG A 320 -1.60 -11.69 2.71
CA ARG A 320 -2.38 -12.23 3.81
C ARG A 320 -1.60 -12.13 5.13
N ILE A 321 -0.41 -12.71 5.16
CA ILE A 321 0.36 -12.82 6.40
C ILE A 321 1.01 -11.50 6.80
N TYR A 322 1.29 -10.62 5.84
CA TYR A 322 1.86 -9.28 6.06
C TYR A 322 1.03 -8.19 5.38
N PRO A 323 -0.22 -7.98 5.80
CA PRO A 323 -1.02 -6.89 5.25
C PRO A 323 -0.32 -5.56 5.56
N VAL A 324 -0.19 -4.72 4.53
CA VAL A 324 0.47 -3.41 4.67
C VAL A 324 -0.36 -2.49 5.56
N SER A 325 -1.68 -2.49 5.38
CA SER A 325 -2.64 -1.85 6.28
C SER A 325 -3.20 -2.86 7.28
N LEU A 326 -3.24 -2.49 8.56
CA LEU A 326 -3.78 -3.35 9.62
C LEU A 326 -5.30 -3.26 9.74
N LEU A 327 -5.88 -2.14 9.32
CA LEU A 327 -7.31 -1.84 9.39
C LEU A 327 -7.83 -1.42 8.03
N THR A 328 -9.12 -1.63 7.82
CA THR A 328 -9.87 -0.96 6.74
C THR A 328 -10.00 0.53 7.05
N PHE A 329 -10.32 1.35 6.05
CA PHE A 329 -10.79 2.70 6.34
C PHE A 329 -12.01 2.64 7.27
N PRO A 330 -12.11 3.51 8.28
CA PRO A 330 -13.22 3.51 9.21
C PRO A 330 -14.53 3.89 8.51
N ARG A 331 -15.62 3.47 9.12
CA ARG A 331 -16.99 3.81 8.78
C ARG A 331 -17.69 4.45 9.97
N VAL A 332 -18.52 5.44 9.73
CA VAL A 332 -19.39 6.05 10.74
C VAL A 332 -20.78 5.50 10.58
N VAL A 333 -21.35 4.99 11.64
CA VAL A 333 -22.73 4.52 11.69
C VAL A 333 -23.68 5.70 11.48
N LYS A 334 -24.62 5.57 10.57
CA LYS A 334 -25.63 6.61 10.24
C LYS A 334 -27.02 6.27 10.78
N SER A 335 -27.33 4.98 10.85
CA SER A 335 -28.60 4.47 11.39
C SER A 335 -28.31 3.36 12.41
N PRO A 336 -29.13 3.22 13.47
CA PRO A 336 -28.94 2.16 14.46
C PRO A 336 -28.83 0.79 13.79
N VAL A 337 -27.85 0.01 14.18
CA VAL A 337 -27.62 -1.33 13.61
C VAL A 337 -27.17 -2.32 14.67
N GLN A 338 -27.72 -3.54 14.57
CA GLN A 338 -27.28 -4.71 15.33
C GLN A 338 -26.26 -5.48 14.51
N LEU A 339 -25.05 -5.65 15.05
CA LEU A 339 -23.96 -6.35 14.37
C LEU A 339 -23.28 -7.34 15.33
N MET A 340 -23.41 -8.65 15.07
CA MET A 340 -22.89 -9.72 15.92
C MET A 340 -23.36 -9.59 17.40
N GLY A 341 -24.63 -9.24 17.62
CA GLY A 341 -25.19 -9.06 18.96
C GLY A 341 -24.85 -7.73 19.63
N ILE A 342 -24.13 -6.83 18.93
CA ILE A 342 -23.71 -5.53 19.43
C ILE A 342 -24.57 -4.45 18.80
N SER A 343 -25.17 -3.60 19.62
CA SER A 343 -25.92 -2.42 19.17
C SER A 343 -24.96 -1.27 18.91
N LEU A 344 -24.99 -0.74 17.70
CA LEU A 344 -24.23 0.43 17.28
C LEU A 344 -25.17 1.58 16.98
N GLU A 345 -24.87 2.73 17.54
CA GLU A 345 -25.66 3.94 17.41
C GLU A 345 -25.03 4.91 16.37
N PRO A 346 -25.85 5.80 15.77
CA PRO A 346 -25.34 6.85 14.89
C PRO A 346 -24.19 7.62 15.54
N GLY A 347 -23.13 7.86 14.75
CA GLY A 347 -21.90 8.50 15.23
C GLY A 347 -20.82 7.51 15.74
N ASN A 348 -21.15 6.26 16.01
CA ASN A 348 -20.15 5.27 16.32
C ASN A 348 -19.24 5.04 15.13
N THR A 349 -17.94 4.93 15.36
CA THR A 349 -16.96 4.67 14.31
C THR A 349 -16.51 3.21 14.39
N VAL A 350 -16.61 2.50 13.27
CA VAL A 350 -16.26 1.07 13.15
C VAL A 350 -15.19 0.85 12.09
N ALA A 351 -14.37 -0.19 12.24
CA ALA A 351 -13.44 -0.64 11.19
C ALA A 351 -13.20 -2.14 11.24
N GLY A 352 -12.88 -2.72 10.09
CA GLY A 352 -12.41 -4.08 9.99
C GLY A 352 -10.92 -4.20 10.34
N CYS A 353 -10.56 -5.16 11.17
CA CYS A 353 -9.18 -5.47 11.50
C CYS A 353 -8.62 -6.50 10.51
N ILE A 354 -8.04 -6.04 9.41
CA ILE A 354 -7.46 -6.88 8.34
C ILE A 354 -6.45 -7.88 8.92
N TYR A 355 -5.58 -7.40 9.82
CA TYR A 355 -4.55 -8.22 10.44
C TYR A 355 -5.11 -9.43 11.20
N LEU A 356 -6.20 -9.25 11.95
CA LEU A 356 -6.84 -10.33 12.71
C LEU A 356 -7.66 -11.25 11.79
N VAL A 357 -8.42 -10.69 10.84
CA VAL A 357 -9.17 -11.48 9.86
C VAL A 357 -8.27 -12.44 9.12
N HIS A 358 -7.12 -11.96 8.64
CA HIS A 358 -6.16 -12.79 7.91
C HIS A 358 -5.44 -13.84 8.77
N ARG A 359 -5.71 -13.87 10.09
CA ARG A 359 -5.13 -14.84 11.04
C ARG A 359 -6.17 -15.68 11.75
N ARG A 360 -7.39 -15.67 11.28
CA ARG A 360 -8.45 -16.53 11.82
C ARG A 360 -8.17 -18.00 11.52
N PRO A 361 -8.08 -18.87 12.52
CA PRO A 361 -7.81 -20.29 12.28
C PRO A 361 -8.97 -21.03 11.63
N ASP A 362 -10.22 -20.55 11.81
CA ASP A 362 -11.43 -21.07 11.15
C ASP A 362 -11.51 -20.73 9.66
N VAL A 363 -10.77 -19.70 9.22
CA VAL A 363 -10.66 -19.32 7.81
C VAL A 363 -9.34 -19.82 7.20
N TYR A 364 -8.24 -19.67 7.93
CA TYR A 364 -6.89 -20.03 7.52
C TYR A 364 -6.29 -21.04 8.48
N PRO A 365 -6.32 -22.35 8.18
CA PRO A 365 -5.60 -23.34 8.98
C PRO A 365 -4.12 -22.98 9.08
N ASP A 366 -3.52 -23.14 10.26
CA ASP A 366 -2.15 -22.71 10.56
C ASP A 366 -1.83 -21.28 10.10
N PRO A 367 -2.55 -20.25 10.63
CA PRO A 367 -2.54 -18.91 10.04
C PRO A 367 -1.19 -18.18 10.10
N GLU A 368 -0.28 -18.63 10.97
CA GLU A 368 1.08 -18.06 11.05
C GLU A 368 2.07 -18.73 10.09
N LYS A 369 1.70 -19.87 9.46
CA LYS A 369 2.53 -20.56 8.46
C LYS A 369 2.37 -19.88 7.10
N PHE A 370 3.49 -19.62 6.43
CA PHE A 370 3.49 -19.18 5.03
C PHE A 370 3.21 -20.37 4.11
N SER A 371 2.04 -20.44 3.55
CA SER A 371 1.58 -21.56 2.70
C SER A 371 0.81 -21.02 1.49
N PRO A 372 1.47 -20.80 0.36
CA PRO A 372 0.82 -20.34 -0.86
C PRO A 372 -0.28 -21.28 -1.36
N ASP A 373 -0.13 -22.56 -1.12
CA ASP A 373 -1.06 -23.60 -1.60
C ASP A 373 -2.51 -23.36 -1.19
N ARG A 374 -2.75 -22.73 -0.04
CA ARG A 374 -4.10 -22.35 0.41
C ARG A 374 -4.88 -21.50 -0.61
N PHE A 375 -4.18 -20.72 -1.44
CA PHE A 375 -4.78 -19.92 -2.50
C PHE A 375 -4.96 -20.67 -3.82
N LEU A 376 -4.41 -21.88 -3.94
CA LEU A 376 -4.69 -22.82 -5.02
C LEU A 376 -5.87 -23.74 -4.69
N GLU A 377 -6.01 -24.08 -3.41
CA GLU A 377 -6.99 -25.05 -2.90
C GLU A 377 -8.35 -24.42 -2.64
N ARG A 378 -8.37 -23.11 -2.27
CA ARG A 378 -9.60 -22.40 -1.88
C ARG A 378 -9.65 -20.99 -2.42
N HIS A 379 -10.85 -20.57 -2.84
CA HIS A 379 -11.18 -19.17 -3.09
C HIS A 379 -11.70 -18.53 -1.81
N TYR A 380 -11.09 -17.41 -1.41
CA TYR A 380 -11.49 -16.62 -0.26
C TYR A 380 -12.43 -15.50 -0.69
N SER A 381 -13.47 -15.27 0.08
CA SER A 381 -14.38 -14.13 -0.14
C SER A 381 -13.63 -12.80 0.05
N PRO A 382 -14.14 -11.68 -0.51
CA PRO A 382 -13.54 -10.35 -0.32
C PRO A 382 -13.63 -9.84 1.13
N PHE A 383 -14.29 -10.57 2.02
CA PHE A 383 -14.39 -10.27 3.44
C PHE A 383 -13.50 -11.18 4.30
N GLU A 384 -12.99 -12.26 3.74
CA GLU A 384 -11.97 -13.13 4.33
C GLU A 384 -10.57 -12.66 3.90
N PHE A 385 -10.36 -12.35 2.61
CA PHE A 385 -9.10 -11.88 2.06
C PHE A 385 -9.25 -10.45 1.53
N LEU A 386 -8.82 -9.48 2.33
CA LEU A 386 -9.03 -8.05 2.07
C LEU A 386 -7.77 -7.18 2.27
N PRO A 387 -6.59 -7.56 1.72
CA PRO A 387 -5.37 -6.79 1.91
C PRO A 387 -5.43 -5.37 1.31
N PHE A 388 -6.37 -5.14 0.41
CA PHE A 388 -6.66 -3.86 -0.24
C PHE A 388 -7.89 -3.15 0.33
N GLY A 389 -8.36 -3.56 1.51
CA GLY A 389 -9.61 -3.07 2.09
C GLY A 389 -10.86 -3.49 1.29
N GLY A 390 -11.96 -2.77 1.47
CA GLY A 390 -13.24 -3.11 0.82
C GLY A 390 -14.20 -1.93 0.76
N GLY A 391 -15.33 -2.15 0.08
CA GLY A 391 -16.39 -1.17 -0.10
C GLY A 391 -15.95 0.01 -0.97
N VAL A 392 -16.58 1.15 -0.78
CA VAL A 392 -16.30 2.37 -1.57
C VAL A 392 -14.85 2.88 -1.39
N ARG A 393 -14.15 2.47 -0.32
CA ARG A 393 -12.75 2.82 -0.02
C ARG A 393 -11.74 1.75 -0.44
N ARG A 394 -12.15 0.75 -1.21
CA ARG A 394 -11.23 -0.26 -1.74
C ARG A 394 -10.10 0.41 -2.52
N CYS A 395 -8.88 -0.09 -2.36
CA CYS A 395 -7.67 0.47 -3.00
C CYS A 395 -7.87 0.65 -4.52
N ILE A 396 -7.64 1.85 -5.01
CA ILE A 396 -7.70 2.18 -6.45
C ILE A 396 -6.58 1.47 -7.21
N GLY A 397 -5.36 1.47 -6.63
CA GLY A 397 -4.17 0.88 -7.22
C GLY A 397 -4.05 -0.64 -7.03
N MET A 398 -5.10 -1.37 -6.60
CA MET A 398 -5.02 -2.80 -6.33
C MET A 398 -4.50 -3.60 -7.51
N ALA A 399 -5.06 -3.38 -8.70
CA ALA A 399 -4.65 -4.09 -9.92
C ALA A 399 -3.19 -3.77 -10.26
N PHE A 400 -2.78 -2.50 -10.16
CA PHE A 400 -1.42 -2.06 -10.42
C PHE A 400 -0.41 -2.67 -9.42
N ALA A 401 -0.71 -2.64 -8.13
CA ALA A 401 0.16 -3.22 -7.10
C ALA A 401 0.37 -4.73 -7.30
N GLN A 402 -0.71 -5.47 -7.58
CA GLN A 402 -0.61 -6.89 -7.88
C GLN A 402 0.15 -7.16 -9.19
N PHE A 403 -0.02 -6.29 -10.18
CA PHE A 403 0.70 -6.35 -11.44
C PHE A 403 2.20 -6.10 -11.22
N GLU A 404 2.54 -5.04 -10.50
CA GLU A 404 3.92 -4.70 -10.17
C GLU A 404 4.59 -5.83 -9.40
N MET A 405 3.94 -6.37 -8.35
CA MET A 405 4.49 -7.49 -7.57
C MET A 405 4.87 -8.68 -8.46
N ARG A 406 3.97 -9.13 -9.33
CA ARG A 406 4.22 -10.28 -10.21
C ARG A 406 5.31 -10.02 -11.22
N THR A 407 5.30 -8.83 -11.84
CA THR A 407 6.30 -8.46 -12.85
C THR A 407 7.69 -8.32 -12.22
N VAL A 408 7.81 -7.64 -11.07
CA VAL A 408 9.08 -7.49 -10.36
C VAL A 408 9.62 -8.84 -9.91
N LEU A 409 8.81 -9.67 -9.25
CA LEU A 409 9.24 -10.98 -8.77
C LEU A 409 9.64 -11.89 -9.92
N SER A 410 8.87 -11.96 -11.00
CA SER A 410 9.23 -12.76 -12.16
C SER A 410 10.54 -12.27 -12.81
N SER A 411 10.70 -10.96 -13.01
CA SER A 411 11.92 -10.38 -13.58
C SER A 411 13.17 -10.66 -12.72
N ILE A 412 13.03 -10.52 -11.41
CA ILE A 412 14.15 -10.82 -10.48
C ILE A 412 14.49 -12.30 -10.51
N LEU A 413 13.51 -13.19 -10.37
CA LEU A 413 13.77 -14.64 -10.26
C LEU A 413 14.26 -15.27 -11.57
N THR A 414 13.86 -14.74 -12.72
CA THR A 414 14.36 -15.21 -14.02
C THR A 414 15.71 -14.60 -14.39
N GLY A 415 15.96 -13.34 -14.04
CA GLY A 415 17.19 -12.64 -14.41
C GLY A 415 18.36 -12.81 -13.43
N PHE A 416 18.06 -13.16 -12.18
CA PHE A 416 19.04 -13.19 -11.11
C PHE A 416 18.89 -14.43 -10.22
N GLU A 417 20.00 -14.93 -9.72
CA GLU A 417 20.06 -15.89 -8.64
C GLU A 417 20.31 -15.12 -7.34
N LEU A 418 19.36 -15.21 -6.41
CA LEU A 418 19.44 -14.53 -5.13
C LEU A 418 19.67 -15.53 -4.00
N SER A 419 20.43 -15.10 -2.99
CA SER A 419 20.60 -15.81 -1.74
C SER A 419 20.38 -14.89 -0.55
N LEU A 420 19.70 -15.41 0.48
CA LEU A 420 19.50 -14.72 1.74
C LEU A 420 20.77 -14.81 2.57
N ILE A 421 21.27 -13.66 3.06
CA ILE A 421 22.42 -13.68 3.98
C ILE A 421 21.95 -14.09 5.36
N PRO A 422 22.60 -15.08 5.99
CA PRO A 422 22.30 -15.48 7.35
C PRO A 422 22.36 -14.28 8.31
N GLY A 423 21.36 -14.16 9.16
CA GLY A 423 21.24 -13.04 10.09
C GLY A 423 20.18 -13.29 11.16
N ARG A 424 19.78 -12.22 11.83
CA ARG A 424 18.68 -12.28 12.80
C ARG A 424 17.37 -12.57 12.10
N ALA A 425 16.49 -13.33 12.77
CA ALA A 425 15.12 -13.58 12.27
C ALA A 425 14.42 -12.27 11.88
N VAL A 426 13.91 -12.22 10.64
CA VAL A 426 13.19 -11.06 10.13
C VAL A 426 11.85 -10.94 10.84
N ARG A 427 11.61 -9.78 11.44
CA ARG A 427 10.40 -9.51 12.23
C ARG A 427 9.56 -8.44 11.56
N HIS A 428 8.27 -8.56 11.72
CA HIS A 428 7.30 -7.54 11.33
C HIS A 428 7.42 -6.31 12.22
N ARG A 429 7.61 -5.14 11.63
CA ARG A 429 7.76 -3.86 12.37
C ARG A 429 6.76 -2.84 11.87
N SER A 430 6.28 -2.00 12.78
CA SER A 430 5.53 -0.79 12.42
C SER A 430 6.52 0.28 11.92
N ARG A 431 6.12 0.97 10.85
CA ARG A 431 6.84 2.11 10.31
C ARG A 431 5.84 3.22 9.93
N GLY A 432 5.54 4.05 10.91
CA GLY A 432 4.59 5.15 10.72
C GLY A 432 3.19 4.65 10.35
N LEU A 433 2.81 4.79 9.09
CA LEU A 433 1.48 4.43 8.57
C LEU A 433 1.39 3.01 8.01
N ALA A 434 2.52 2.40 7.72
CA ALA A 434 2.62 1.08 7.13
C ALA A 434 3.41 0.12 8.04
N THR A 435 3.41 -1.14 7.66
CA THR A 435 4.21 -2.19 8.30
C THR A 435 5.30 -2.66 7.34
N ALA A 436 6.44 -3.09 7.84
CA ALA A 436 7.54 -3.55 7.00
C ALA A 436 8.35 -4.66 7.68
N PRO A 437 9.15 -5.45 6.92
CA PRO A 437 10.14 -6.34 7.50
C PRO A 437 11.24 -5.55 8.22
N SER A 438 11.79 -6.13 9.30
CA SER A 438 13.07 -5.66 9.81
C SER A 438 14.14 -5.80 8.71
N PRO A 439 15.22 -4.98 8.76
CA PRO A 439 16.25 -5.05 7.72
C PRO A 439 16.85 -6.46 7.58
N PHE A 440 16.97 -6.92 6.35
CA PHE A 440 17.71 -8.12 5.97
C PHE A 440 18.47 -7.86 4.68
N ARG A 441 19.50 -8.64 4.43
CA ARG A 441 20.40 -8.48 3.29
C ARG A 441 20.36 -9.70 2.39
N MET A 442 20.58 -9.47 1.11
CA MET A 442 20.67 -10.50 0.09
C MET A 442 21.90 -10.28 -0.79
N GLU A 443 22.33 -11.34 -1.44
CA GLU A 443 23.26 -11.31 -2.55
C GLU A 443 22.54 -11.71 -3.83
N ALA A 444 23.00 -11.18 -4.96
CA ALA A 444 22.49 -11.54 -6.26
C ALA A 444 23.64 -11.81 -7.24
N LYS A 445 23.43 -12.80 -8.10
CA LYS A 445 24.27 -13.05 -9.28
C LYS A 445 23.37 -13.00 -10.50
N ARG A 446 23.85 -12.45 -11.61
CA ARG A 446 23.11 -12.49 -12.86
C ARG A 446 23.05 -13.92 -13.36
N ARG A 447 21.86 -14.41 -13.72
CA ARG A 447 21.75 -15.69 -14.43
C ARG A 447 22.30 -15.52 -15.84
N LEU A 448 23.21 -16.42 -16.23
CA LEU A 448 23.64 -16.50 -17.61
C LEU A 448 22.48 -17.01 -18.46
N PRO A 449 22.30 -16.50 -19.71
CA PRO A 449 21.34 -17.07 -20.62
C PRO A 449 21.62 -18.57 -20.74
N GLN A 450 20.63 -19.41 -20.48
CA GLN A 450 20.78 -20.84 -20.80
C GLN A 450 20.88 -20.93 -22.32
N ILE A 451 22.07 -21.21 -22.83
CA ILE A 451 22.27 -21.60 -24.22
C ILE A 451 21.53 -22.94 -24.34
N LYS A 452 20.34 -22.93 -24.94
CA LYS A 452 19.67 -24.17 -25.31
C LYS A 452 20.53 -24.83 -26.38
N THR A 453 21.27 -25.87 -25.97
CA THR A 453 21.87 -26.86 -26.88
C THR A 453 20.76 -27.67 -27.57
#